data_0fa77327e7c49a21e3892dd161705f69
#
_entry.id   0fa77327e7c49a21e3892dd161705f69
#
_cell.length_a   1.000
_cell.length_b   1.000
_cell.length_c   1.000
_cell.angle_alpha   90.00
_cell.angle_beta   90.00
_cell.angle_gamma   90.00
#
_symmetry.space_group_name_H-M   'P 1'
#
loop_
_entity.id
_entity.type
_entity.pdbx_description
1 polymer ?
#
loop_
_entity_poly.entity_id
_entity_poly.type
_entity_poly.pdbx_seq_one_letter_code
_entity_poly.pdbx_strand_id
1 'polypeptide(L)'
;MLSKFESEGNITYESMEAVQLNVHDYSTNLFLPLLLNALSTHLNQLTPIEVEAYELLRNWNGDFTVNSAAATIYYFWLWNYLNDTFMPWFQYYNITPADGLGQFSLFLGPDATFHGPLILDLANWTNNYPNIQWFNDPITGQERNATIVMLLAFNQTITELMHKLGPNPSTWYWGRVHYRELTSFFSINALSVGPFPAPGDCNTINAAYGLVSNEGPSWRQIVDMADPLSGIGVYPGGISENPISPMYNDTTAYWLNGQYYTLIPPDLPQYFYYLYLPNATLPG
;
A
#
# COMPACT_ATOMS: atom_id res chain seq x y z
N MET A 1 -7.17 14.27 -4.93
CA MET A 1 -5.96 14.66 -5.68
C MET A 1 -6.23 15.78 -6.66
N LEU A 2 -7.13 15.62 -7.64
CA LEU A 2 -7.46 16.70 -8.60
C LEU A 2 -7.85 18.01 -7.89
N SER A 3 -8.67 17.93 -6.84
CA SER A 3 -9.08 19.10 -6.05
C SER A 3 -7.91 19.87 -5.41
N LYS A 4 -6.81 19.19 -5.08
CA LYS A 4 -5.61 19.85 -4.55
C LYS A 4 -4.92 20.67 -5.65
N PHE A 5 -4.76 20.12 -6.84
CA PHE A 5 -4.20 20.83 -7.99
C PHE A 5 -5.08 22.01 -8.44
N GLU A 6 -6.41 21.84 -8.42
CA GLU A 6 -7.35 22.91 -8.73
C GLU A 6 -7.27 24.08 -7.74
N SER A 7 -6.93 23.82 -6.47
CA SER A 7 -6.84 24.85 -5.42
C SER A 7 -5.49 25.55 -5.34
N GLU A 8 -4.39 24.94 -5.77
CA GLU A 8 -3.03 25.46 -5.62
C GLU A 8 -2.61 26.42 -6.76
N GLY A 9 -3.33 26.45 -7.88
CA GLY A 9 -3.12 27.42 -8.99
C GLY A 9 -1.82 27.25 -9.75
N ASN A 10 -0.72 26.91 -9.09
CA ASN A 10 0.60 26.62 -9.68
C ASN A 10 1.11 25.29 -9.16
N ILE A 11 1.46 24.38 -10.07
CA ILE A 11 2.12 23.10 -9.75
C ILE A 11 3.62 23.35 -9.71
N THR A 12 4.25 23.00 -8.58
CA THR A 12 5.71 23.09 -8.38
C THR A 12 6.36 21.71 -8.27
N TYR A 13 7.69 21.64 -8.29
CA TYR A 13 8.42 20.39 -8.00
C TYR A 13 8.02 19.83 -6.64
N GLU A 14 7.98 20.64 -5.60
CA GLU A 14 7.65 20.23 -4.23
C GLU A 14 6.22 19.69 -4.13
N SER A 15 5.27 20.29 -4.83
CA SER A 15 3.88 19.79 -4.86
C SER A 15 3.78 18.44 -5.54
N MET A 16 4.55 18.19 -6.61
CA MET A 16 4.60 16.92 -7.32
C MET A 16 5.35 15.84 -6.52
N GLU A 17 6.44 16.19 -5.84
CA GLU A 17 7.13 15.31 -4.89
C GLU A 17 6.16 14.84 -3.79
N ALA A 18 5.44 15.78 -3.17
CA ALA A 18 4.45 15.48 -2.14
C ALA A 18 3.34 14.55 -2.64
N VAL A 19 2.94 14.67 -3.92
CA VAL A 19 1.97 13.75 -4.53
C VAL A 19 2.57 12.37 -4.73
N GLN A 20 3.77 12.26 -5.29
CA GLN A 20 4.42 10.96 -5.52
C GLN A 20 4.72 10.22 -4.21
N LEU A 21 4.94 10.94 -3.12
CA LEU A 21 5.23 10.39 -1.80
C LEU A 21 4.00 10.24 -0.92
N ASN A 22 2.80 10.52 -1.44
CA ASN A 22 1.58 10.44 -0.67
C ASN A 22 1.27 9.00 -0.26
N VAL A 23 1.03 8.82 1.04
CA VAL A 23 0.77 7.53 1.71
C VAL A 23 -0.64 7.43 2.31
N HIS A 24 -1.53 8.33 1.90
CA HIS A 24 -2.93 8.25 2.28
C HIS A 24 -3.62 7.14 1.50
N ASP A 25 -4.16 6.16 2.22
CA ASP A 25 -4.93 5.08 1.62
C ASP A 25 -6.37 5.54 1.36
N TYR A 26 -6.75 5.56 0.09
CA TYR A 26 -8.08 5.99 -0.33
C TYR A 26 -9.20 5.08 0.20
N SER A 27 -8.94 3.80 0.45
CA SER A 27 -9.93 2.86 1.01
C SER A 27 -10.39 3.27 2.41
N THR A 28 -9.56 4.01 3.16
CA THR A 28 -9.92 4.54 4.48
C THR A 28 -11.12 5.46 4.42
N ASN A 29 -11.28 6.24 3.34
CA ASN A 29 -12.45 7.10 3.17
C ASN A 29 -13.75 6.29 2.98
N LEU A 30 -13.64 5.05 2.50
CA LEU A 30 -14.78 4.17 2.26
C LEU A 30 -15.17 3.38 3.51
N PHE A 31 -14.20 2.85 4.25
CA PHE A 31 -14.44 1.86 5.28
C PHE A 31 -14.24 2.36 6.71
N LEU A 32 -13.26 3.26 6.95
CA LEU A 32 -12.94 3.68 8.32
C LEU A 32 -14.13 4.31 9.05
N PRO A 33 -14.94 5.19 8.44
CA PRO A 33 -16.13 5.74 9.11
C PRO A 33 -17.16 4.66 9.48
N LEU A 34 -17.31 3.62 8.64
CA LEU A 34 -18.25 2.52 8.87
C LEU A 34 -17.77 1.62 10.02
N LEU A 35 -16.47 1.29 10.05
CA LEU A 35 -15.85 0.57 11.14
C LEU A 35 -15.97 1.31 12.47
N LEU A 36 -15.61 2.60 12.49
CA LEU A 36 -15.70 3.43 13.70
C LEU A 36 -17.14 3.53 14.22
N ASN A 37 -18.12 3.63 13.33
CA ASN A 37 -19.53 3.60 13.72
C ASN A 37 -19.92 2.25 14.33
N ALA A 38 -19.52 1.12 13.71
CA ALA A 38 -19.78 -0.21 14.24
C ALA A 38 -19.16 -0.41 15.62
N LEU A 39 -17.89 -0.02 15.81
CA LEU A 39 -17.19 -0.12 17.10
C LEU A 39 -17.80 0.79 18.18
N SER A 40 -18.12 2.04 17.84
CA SER A 40 -18.66 3.01 18.79
C SER A 40 -20.01 2.58 19.38
N THR A 41 -20.84 1.89 18.59
CA THR A 41 -22.13 1.37 19.04
C THR A 41 -22.01 0.09 19.87
N HIS A 42 -20.81 -0.52 19.95
CA HIS A 42 -20.55 -1.77 20.68
C HIS A 42 -19.40 -1.64 21.69
N LEU A 43 -19.03 -0.42 22.09
CA LEU A 43 -17.91 -0.16 23.01
C LEU A 43 -17.97 -0.96 24.32
N ASN A 44 -19.16 -1.20 24.85
CA ASN A 44 -19.36 -1.97 26.08
C ASN A 44 -19.06 -3.48 25.91
N GLN A 45 -18.87 -3.95 24.70
CA GLN A 45 -18.53 -5.35 24.40
C GLN A 45 -17.03 -5.52 24.08
N LEU A 46 -16.30 -4.41 23.90
CA LEU A 46 -14.88 -4.43 23.58
C LEU A 46 -14.03 -4.68 24.84
N THR A 47 -12.99 -5.47 24.67
CA THR A 47 -11.93 -5.63 25.66
C THR A 47 -11.09 -4.34 25.79
N PRO A 48 -10.34 -4.15 26.87
CA PRO A 48 -9.50 -2.95 27.04
C PRO A 48 -8.51 -2.73 25.88
N ILE A 49 -7.95 -3.80 25.31
CA ILE A 49 -7.01 -3.72 24.19
C ILE A 49 -7.73 -3.33 22.87
N GLU A 50 -8.94 -3.82 22.67
CA GLU A 50 -9.77 -3.42 21.52
C GLU A 50 -10.21 -1.96 21.63
N VAL A 51 -10.49 -1.46 22.83
CA VAL A 51 -10.78 -0.04 23.08
C VAL A 51 -9.56 0.82 22.74
N GLU A 52 -8.35 0.42 23.15
CA GLU A 52 -7.12 1.13 22.79
C GLU A 52 -6.91 1.16 21.26
N ALA A 53 -7.11 0.03 20.58
CA ALA A 53 -7.03 -0.06 19.13
C ALA A 53 -8.09 0.80 18.42
N TYR A 54 -9.31 0.84 18.94
CA TYR A 54 -10.37 1.75 18.45
C TYR A 54 -9.95 3.22 18.58
N GLU A 55 -9.38 3.62 19.70
CA GLU A 55 -8.93 5.00 19.90
C GLU A 55 -7.79 5.38 18.95
N LEU A 56 -6.88 4.45 18.64
CA LEU A 56 -5.85 4.66 17.62
C LEU A 56 -6.47 4.90 16.24
N LEU A 57 -7.45 4.08 15.84
CA LEU A 57 -8.17 4.24 14.57
C LEU A 57 -8.98 5.53 14.51
N ARG A 58 -9.63 5.91 15.61
CA ARG A 58 -10.47 7.12 15.70
C ARG A 58 -9.67 8.40 15.49
N ASN A 59 -8.42 8.42 15.95
CA ASN A 59 -7.54 9.57 15.85
C ASN A 59 -6.61 9.53 14.63
N TRP A 60 -6.78 8.54 13.75
CA TRP A 60 -5.93 8.36 12.58
C TRP A 60 -6.48 9.09 11.35
N ASN A 61 -5.56 9.63 10.54
CA ASN A 61 -5.87 10.38 9.33
C ASN A 61 -5.89 9.54 8.04
N GLY A 62 -5.67 8.23 8.14
CA GLY A 62 -5.61 7.34 6.96
C GLY A 62 -4.23 7.23 6.30
N ASP A 63 -3.18 7.82 6.89
CA ASP A 63 -1.84 7.79 6.31
C ASP A 63 -1.06 6.55 6.78
N PHE A 64 -0.55 5.79 5.82
CA PHE A 64 0.28 4.60 6.06
C PHE A 64 1.75 5.00 6.26
N THR A 65 2.01 5.74 7.34
CA THR A 65 3.39 6.06 7.74
C THR A 65 4.02 4.89 8.49
N VAL A 66 5.35 4.77 8.42
CA VAL A 66 6.13 3.68 9.08
C VAL A 66 5.80 3.53 10.57
N ASN A 67 5.52 4.63 11.27
CA ASN A 67 5.24 4.65 12.70
C ASN A 67 3.74 4.61 13.06
N SER A 68 2.85 4.43 12.09
CA SER A 68 1.42 4.37 12.33
C SER A 68 1.00 2.98 12.82
N ALA A 69 0.55 2.89 14.06
CA ALA A 69 -0.06 1.66 14.59
C ALA A 69 -1.48 1.46 14.02
N ALA A 70 -2.22 2.54 13.81
CA ALA A 70 -3.55 2.49 13.22
C ALA A 70 -3.55 1.94 11.80
N ALA A 71 -2.53 2.25 10.99
CA ALA A 71 -2.34 1.69 9.65
C ALA A 71 -2.27 0.15 9.69
N THR A 72 -1.48 -0.40 10.63
CA THR A 72 -1.39 -1.85 10.83
C THR A 72 -2.74 -2.46 11.20
N ILE A 73 -3.43 -1.88 12.18
CA ILE A 73 -4.73 -2.36 12.62
C ILE A 73 -5.73 -2.33 11.47
N TYR A 74 -5.79 -1.22 10.72
CA TYR A 74 -6.72 -1.06 9.62
C TYR A 74 -6.43 -2.03 8.47
N TYR A 75 -5.16 -2.21 8.08
CA TYR A 75 -4.76 -3.12 7.02
C TYR A 75 -5.18 -4.57 7.30
N PHE A 76 -4.84 -5.08 8.48
CA PHE A 76 -5.20 -6.44 8.90
C PHE A 76 -6.71 -6.58 9.09
N TRP A 77 -7.39 -5.53 9.59
CA TRP A 77 -8.84 -5.53 9.70
C TRP A 77 -9.53 -5.59 8.34
N LEU A 78 -9.11 -4.79 7.38
CA LEU A 78 -9.71 -4.79 6.05
C LEU A 78 -9.52 -6.14 5.36
N TRP A 79 -8.33 -6.74 5.51
CA TRP A 79 -8.08 -8.08 5.01
C TRP A 79 -9.00 -9.12 5.66
N ASN A 80 -9.10 -9.14 6.98
CA ASN A 80 -9.99 -10.05 7.70
C ASN A 80 -11.46 -9.81 7.32
N TYR A 81 -11.88 -8.56 7.15
CA TYR A 81 -13.24 -8.23 6.74
C TYR A 81 -13.58 -8.75 5.33
N LEU A 82 -12.66 -8.61 4.38
CA LEU A 82 -12.78 -9.20 3.05
C LEU A 82 -12.84 -10.73 3.14
N ASN A 83 -11.92 -11.33 3.90
CA ASN A 83 -11.82 -12.77 4.07
C ASN A 83 -13.11 -13.36 4.67
N ASP A 84 -13.61 -12.79 5.75
CA ASP A 84 -14.80 -13.26 6.45
C ASP A 84 -16.09 -13.07 5.64
N THR A 85 -16.08 -12.14 4.68
CA THR A 85 -17.20 -11.91 3.78
C THR A 85 -17.20 -12.90 2.61
N PHE A 86 -16.04 -13.12 1.96
CA PHE A 86 -16.01 -13.83 0.68
C PHE A 86 -15.57 -15.29 0.80
N MET A 87 -14.63 -15.62 1.71
CA MET A 87 -14.09 -16.99 1.79
C MET A 87 -15.12 -18.06 2.15
N PRO A 88 -16.12 -17.83 3.03
CA PRO A 88 -17.17 -18.82 3.28
C PRO A 88 -17.95 -19.17 2.00
N TRP A 89 -18.20 -18.22 1.14
CA TRP A 89 -18.87 -18.44 -0.15
C TRP A 89 -17.97 -19.16 -1.16
N PHE A 90 -16.68 -18.81 -1.22
CA PHE A 90 -15.73 -19.49 -2.09
C PHE A 90 -15.61 -20.97 -1.71
N GLN A 91 -15.54 -21.26 -0.41
CA GLN A 91 -15.51 -22.62 0.10
C GLN A 91 -16.84 -23.37 -0.18
N TYR A 92 -17.97 -22.70 0.03
CA TYR A 92 -19.30 -23.29 -0.22
C TYR A 92 -19.49 -23.69 -1.70
N TYR A 93 -19.00 -22.88 -2.62
CA TYR A 93 -19.07 -23.16 -4.06
C TYR A 93 -17.86 -23.91 -4.61
N ASN A 94 -16.93 -24.36 -3.74
CA ASN A 94 -15.68 -25.02 -4.13
C ASN A 94 -14.83 -24.20 -5.11
N ILE A 95 -14.86 -22.88 -4.99
CA ILE A 95 -14.02 -21.98 -5.79
C ILE A 95 -12.58 -22.03 -5.25
N THR A 96 -11.63 -22.33 -6.12
CA THR A 96 -10.21 -22.50 -5.76
C THR A 96 -9.33 -21.52 -6.56
N PRO A 97 -8.07 -21.31 -6.15
CA PRO A 97 -7.12 -20.53 -6.95
C PRO A 97 -6.94 -21.05 -8.38
N ALA A 98 -7.14 -22.35 -8.61
CA ALA A 98 -7.03 -22.99 -9.93
C ALA A 98 -8.12 -22.56 -10.91
N ASP A 99 -9.26 -22.04 -10.42
CA ASP A 99 -10.39 -21.58 -11.25
C ASP A 99 -10.15 -20.22 -11.91
N GLY A 100 -8.89 -19.78 -12.02
CA GLY A 100 -8.51 -18.49 -12.60
C GLY A 100 -8.62 -17.33 -11.61
N LEU A 101 -9.01 -17.61 -10.37
CA LEU A 101 -9.07 -16.65 -9.27
C LEU A 101 -7.78 -16.62 -8.44
N GLY A 102 -6.73 -17.32 -8.90
CA GLY A 102 -5.44 -17.41 -8.20
C GLY A 102 -4.71 -16.07 -7.99
N GLN A 103 -5.15 -15.02 -8.69
CA GLN A 103 -4.69 -13.64 -8.46
C GLN A 103 -5.55 -12.90 -7.42
N PHE A 104 -6.64 -13.50 -6.93
CA PHE A 104 -7.38 -12.89 -5.84
C PHE A 104 -6.59 -13.06 -4.55
N SER A 105 -6.21 -11.93 -4.00
CA SER A 105 -5.42 -11.81 -2.79
C SER A 105 -5.95 -12.56 -1.57
N LEU A 106 -7.26 -12.85 -1.52
CA LEU A 106 -7.88 -13.58 -0.42
C LEU A 106 -7.30 -15.00 -0.21
N PHE A 107 -6.78 -15.65 -1.26
CA PHE A 107 -6.15 -16.96 -1.13
C PHE A 107 -4.69 -16.90 -0.66
N LEU A 108 -4.07 -15.72 -0.72
CA LEU A 108 -2.66 -15.53 -0.42
C LEU A 108 -2.40 -14.93 0.97
N GLY A 109 -3.46 -14.58 1.69
CA GLY A 109 -3.36 -13.98 3.01
C GLY A 109 -3.03 -12.48 2.98
N PRO A 110 -2.70 -11.89 4.14
CA PRO A 110 -2.42 -10.46 4.25
C PRO A 110 -1.13 -10.02 3.53
N ASP A 111 -0.31 -10.95 3.05
CA ASP A 111 0.87 -10.65 2.22
C ASP A 111 0.48 -10.31 0.77
N ALA A 112 -0.78 -10.50 0.42
CA ALA A 112 -1.28 -10.25 -0.92
C ALA A 112 -1.81 -8.82 -1.09
N THR A 113 -1.98 -8.43 -2.35
CA THR A 113 -2.49 -7.11 -2.71
C THR A 113 -4.01 -7.09 -2.80
N PHE A 114 -4.65 -6.11 -2.18
CA PHE A 114 -6.08 -5.87 -2.33
C PHE A 114 -6.36 -5.09 -3.60
N HIS A 115 -6.47 -5.77 -4.71
CA HIS A 115 -6.83 -5.12 -5.95
C HIS A 115 -8.23 -5.49 -6.41
N GLY A 116 -8.89 -4.51 -7.01
CA GLY A 116 -9.98 -4.70 -7.90
C GLY A 116 -11.37 -4.54 -7.31
N PRO A 117 -12.37 -5.07 -8.00
CA PRO A 117 -13.78 -4.78 -7.75
C PRO A 117 -14.29 -5.22 -6.38
N LEU A 118 -13.68 -6.23 -5.75
CA LEU A 118 -14.13 -6.74 -4.44
C LEU A 118 -14.15 -5.66 -3.35
N ILE A 119 -13.15 -4.77 -3.31
CA ILE A 119 -13.13 -3.67 -2.34
C ILE A 119 -14.29 -2.71 -2.58
N LEU A 120 -14.55 -2.35 -3.84
CA LEU A 120 -15.60 -1.42 -4.19
C LEU A 120 -16.99 -2.03 -3.95
N ASP A 121 -17.17 -3.30 -4.29
CA ASP A 121 -18.42 -4.02 -4.03
C ASP A 121 -18.66 -4.16 -2.53
N LEU A 122 -17.64 -4.53 -1.75
CA LEU A 122 -17.75 -4.63 -0.30
C LEU A 122 -18.09 -3.28 0.33
N ALA A 123 -17.45 -2.17 -0.10
CA ALA A 123 -17.76 -0.84 0.38
C ALA A 123 -19.22 -0.45 0.07
N ASN A 124 -19.67 -0.71 -1.16
CA ASN A 124 -21.04 -0.47 -1.57
C ASN A 124 -22.04 -1.29 -0.75
N TRP A 125 -21.79 -2.59 -0.56
CA TRP A 125 -22.66 -3.46 0.23
C TRP A 125 -22.68 -3.05 1.71
N THR A 126 -21.54 -2.75 2.28
CA THR A 126 -21.44 -2.31 3.69
C THR A 126 -22.28 -1.06 3.94
N ASN A 127 -22.21 -0.10 3.03
CA ASN A 127 -22.88 1.19 3.19
C ASN A 127 -24.38 1.15 2.79
N ASN A 128 -24.70 0.51 1.66
CA ASN A 128 -26.02 0.61 1.06
C ASN A 128 -26.89 -0.63 1.23
N TYR A 129 -26.26 -1.79 1.46
CA TYR A 129 -26.95 -3.10 1.56
C TYR A 129 -26.41 -3.94 2.73
N PRO A 130 -26.39 -3.41 3.98
CA PRO A 130 -25.70 -4.05 5.10
C PRO A 130 -26.25 -5.43 5.50
N ASN A 131 -27.43 -5.79 5.01
CA ASN A 131 -28.07 -7.08 5.26
C ASN A 131 -28.07 -8.01 4.02
N ILE A 132 -27.24 -7.70 3.00
CA ILE A 132 -27.17 -8.55 1.82
C ILE A 132 -26.65 -9.95 2.18
N GLN A 133 -27.12 -10.96 1.48
CA GLN A 133 -26.81 -12.38 1.78
C GLN A 133 -25.31 -12.71 1.82
N TRP A 134 -24.46 -11.91 1.14
CA TRP A 134 -23.01 -12.11 1.10
C TRP A 134 -22.33 -11.99 2.46
N PHE A 135 -22.96 -11.36 3.44
CA PHE A 135 -22.47 -11.33 4.82
C PHE A 135 -22.83 -12.57 5.63
N ASN A 136 -23.78 -13.40 5.17
CA ASN A 136 -24.12 -14.66 5.81
C ASN A 136 -22.99 -15.69 5.64
N ASP A 137 -22.93 -16.63 6.56
CA ASP A 137 -22.04 -17.77 6.47
C ASP A 137 -22.81 -18.97 5.89
N PRO A 138 -22.61 -19.32 4.60
CA PRO A 138 -23.34 -20.40 3.97
C PRO A 138 -22.91 -21.80 4.47
N ILE A 139 -21.73 -21.91 5.11
CA ILE A 139 -21.21 -23.18 5.63
C ILE A 139 -21.90 -23.54 6.96
N THR A 140 -21.98 -22.56 7.86
CA THR A 140 -22.61 -22.78 9.19
C THR A 140 -24.10 -22.45 9.19
N GLY A 141 -24.61 -21.78 8.16
CA GLY A 141 -25.97 -21.26 8.07
C GLY A 141 -26.25 -20.06 8.98
N GLN A 142 -25.20 -19.43 9.53
CA GLN A 142 -25.36 -18.27 10.39
C GLN A 142 -25.73 -17.03 9.57
N GLU A 143 -26.86 -16.42 9.93
CA GLU A 143 -27.23 -15.09 9.40
C GLU A 143 -26.39 -14.01 10.06
N ARG A 144 -25.77 -13.17 9.23
CA ARG A 144 -24.91 -12.06 9.62
C ARG A 144 -25.24 -10.83 8.76
N ASN A 145 -24.84 -9.68 9.24
CA ASN A 145 -24.85 -8.44 8.49
C ASN A 145 -23.45 -7.79 8.50
N ALA A 146 -23.29 -6.71 7.74
CA ALA A 146 -22.03 -6.00 7.63
C ALA A 146 -21.41 -5.67 9.01
N THR A 147 -22.22 -5.17 9.97
CA THR A 147 -21.75 -4.81 11.32
C THR A 147 -21.19 -6.02 12.06
N ILE A 148 -21.89 -7.15 12.02
CA ILE A 148 -21.43 -8.40 12.68
C ILE A 148 -20.08 -8.83 12.09
N VAL A 149 -19.96 -8.84 10.76
CA VAL A 149 -18.71 -9.28 10.11
C VAL A 149 -17.57 -8.28 10.38
N MET A 150 -17.83 -6.96 10.40
CA MET A 150 -16.82 -5.95 10.77
C MET A 150 -16.29 -6.16 12.20
N LEU A 151 -17.18 -6.44 13.16
CA LEU A 151 -16.80 -6.68 14.56
C LEU A 151 -16.03 -7.99 14.74
N LEU A 152 -16.43 -9.07 14.04
CA LEU A 152 -15.70 -10.34 14.02
C LEU A 152 -14.29 -10.15 13.46
N ALA A 153 -14.17 -9.50 12.30
CA ALA A 153 -12.88 -9.18 11.69
C ALA A 153 -11.99 -8.32 12.59
N PHE A 154 -12.58 -7.38 13.34
CA PHE A 154 -11.83 -6.55 14.28
C PHE A 154 -11.28 -7.38 15.46
N ASN A 155 -12.09 -8.22 16.07
CA ASN A 155 -11.64 -9.11 17.15
C ASN A 155 -10.53 -10.07 16.68
N GLN A 156 -10.67 -10.67 15.50
CA GLN A 156 -9.65 -11.52 14.89
C GLN A 156 -8.34 -10.76 14.68
N THR A 157 -8.43 -9.54 14.13
CA THR A 157 -7.29 -8.65 13.91
C THR A 157 -6.53 -8.35 15.20
N ILE A 158 -7.25 -7.97 16.25
CA ILE A 158 -6.61 -7.68 17.54
C ILE A 158 -5.92 -8.92 18.09
N THR A 159 -6.58 -10.08 18.02
CA THR A 159 -6.01 -11.35 18.46
C THR A 159 -4.74 -11.70 17.67
N GLU A 160 -4.76 -11.58 16.36
CA GLU A 160 -3.62 -11.85 15.48
C GLU A 160 -2.46 -10.90 15.79
N LEU A 161 -2.71 -9.59 15.88
CA LEU A 161 -1.68 -8.60 16.14
C LEU A 161 -1.08 -8.72 17.54
N MET A 162 -1.88 -9.11 18.53
CA MET A 162 -1.35 -9.46 19.87
C MET A 162 -0.34 -10.60 19.80
N HIS A 163 -0.64 -11.66 19.06
CA HIS A 163 0.28 -12.78 18.87
C HIS A 163 1.53 -12.38 18.08
N LYS A 164 1.37 -11.57 17.05
CA LYS A 164 2.46 -11.19 16.13
C LYS A 164 3.37 -10.10 16.70
N LEU A 165 2.83 -9.11 17.39
CA LEU A 165 3.52 -7.87 17.77
C LEU A 165 3.56 -7.63 19.29
N GLY A 166 2.82 -8.44 20.07
CA GLY A 166 2.71 -8.28 21.52
C GLY A 166 1.48 -7.49 21.97
N PRO A 167 1.26 -7.36 23.30
CA PRO A 167 -0.03 -6.94 23.86
C PRO A 167 -0.29 -5.42 23.83
N ASN A 168 0.61 -4.59 23.30
CA ASN A 168 0.47 -3.14 23.33
C ASN A 168 0.15 -2.58 21.94
N PRO A 169 -1.12 -2.21 21.62
CA PRO A 169 -1.53 -1.69 20.32
C PRO A 169 -0.74 -0.46 19.86
N SER A 170 -0.34 0.42 20.77
CA SER A 170 0.39 1.64 20.43
C SER A 170 1.80 1.39 19.87
N THR A 171 2.30 0.15 19.99
CA THR A 171 3.60 -0.29 19.41
C THR A 171 3.48 -1.08 18.11
N TRP A 172 2.29 -1.28 17.59
CA TRP A 172 2.04 -2.05 16.37
C TRP A 172 2.33 -1.24 15.10
N TYR A 173 3.49 -0.59 15.07
CA TYR A 173 3.90 0.26 13.96
C TYR A 173 3.87 -0.47 12.61
N TRP A 174 3.40 0.22 11.58
CA TRP A 174 3.32 -0.29 10.22
C TRP A 174 4.67 -0.84 9.73
N GLY A 175 5.75 -0.13 9.98
CA GLY A 175 7.11 -0.57 9.65
C GLY A 175 7.64 -1.78 10.41
N ARG A 176 6.87 -2.39 11.35
CA ARG A 176 7.20 -3.68 11.96
C ARG A 176 6.63 -4.86 11.19
N VAL A 177 5.72 -4.62 10.27
CA VAL A 177 5.06 -5.65 9.47
C VAL A 177 5.19 -5.39 7.97
N HIS A 178 5.51 -4.17 7.56
CA HIS A 178 5.59 -3.77 6.17
C HIS A 178 7.00 -3.29 5.80
N TYR A 179 7.58 -3.96 4.82
CA TYR A 179 8.96 -3.73 4.39
C TYR A 179 9.05 -3.63 2.87
N ARG A 180 10.04 -2.87 2.39
CA ARG A 180 10.50 -2.93 1.01
C ARG A 180 11.79 -3.73 0.90
N GLU A 181 11.82 -4.59 -0.10
CA GLU A 181 13.01 -5.33 -0.50
C GLU A 181 13.30 -5.07 -1.99
N LEU A 182 14.54 -4.74 -2.29
CA LEU A 182 15.03 -4.64 -3.67
C LEU A 182 15.65 -5.99 -4.01
N THR A 183 14.81 -6.89 -4.49
CA THR A 183 15.18 -8.26 -4.80
C THR A 183 16.14 -8.28 -5.99
N SER A 184 17.27 -8.97 -5.88
CA SER A 184 18.20 -9.14 -7.01
C SER A 184 17.53 -9.87 -8.17
N PHE A 185 17.99 -9.61 -9.39
CA PHE A 185 17.42 -10.20 -10.62
C PHE A 185 17.37 -11.74 -10.56
N PHE A 186 18.33 -12.37 -9.92
CA PHE A 186 18.37 -13.82 -9.74
C PHE A 186 17.74 -14.32 -8.44
N SER A 187 17.04 -13.43 -7.69
CA SER A 187 16.43 -13.74 -6.39
C SER A 187 17.43 -14.32 -5.37
N ILE A 188 18.69 -13.85 -5.41
CA ILE A 188 19.74 -14.22 -4.49
C ILE A 188 19.73 -13.26 -3.32
N ASN A 189 19.35 -13.70 -2.12
CA ASN A 189 19.23 -12.85 -0.93
C ASN A 189 20.51 -12.06 -0.63
N ALA A 190 21.69 -12.66 -0.82
CA ALA A 190 22.98 -11.99 -0.60
C ALA A 190 23.26 -10.84 -1.58
N LEU A 191 22.51 -10.76 -2.69
CA LEU A 191 22.58 -9.70 -3.70
C LEU A 191 21.34 -8.80 -3.68
N SER A 192 20.42 -9.02 -2.75
CA SER A 192 19.26 -8.17 -2.55
C SER A 192 19.56 -7.04 -1.56
N VAL A 193 18.86 -5.92 -1.63
CA VAL A 193 19.05 -4.77 -0.75
C VAL A 193 17.79 -4.57 0.09
N GLY A 194 17.95 -4.49 1.40
CA GLY A 194 16.85 -4.43 2.35
C GLY A 194 16.81 -5.66 3.25
N PRO A 195 15.66 -5.99 3.88
CA PRO A 195 14.40 -5.23 3.84
C PRO A 195 14.48 -3.91 4.65
N PHE A 196 13.73 -2.91 4.19
CA PHE A 196 13.59 -1.61 4.87
C PHE A 196 12.15 -1.39 5.31
N PRO A 197 11.87 -0.93 6.54
CA PRO A 197 10.54 -0.46 6.90
C PRO A 197 10.05 0.58 5.90
N ALA A 198 8.85 0.42 5.37
CA ALA A 198 8.36 1.24 4.28
C ALA A 198 6.99 1.86 4.57
N PRO A 199 6.75 3.11 4.17
CA PRO A 199 5.42 3.71 4.19
C PRO A 199 4.61 3.29 2.96
N GLY A 200 3.30 3.58 3.00
CA GLY A 200 2.36 3.27 1.92
C GLY A 200 1.83 1.85 1.98
N ASP A 201 0.92 1.55 1.10
CA ASP A 201 0.35 0.24 0.82
C ASP A 201 -0.10 0.15 -0.65
N CYS A 202 -0.89 -0.86 -1.02
CA CYS A 202 -1.36 -1.04 -2.39
C CYS A 202 -2.36 0.01 -2.88
N ASN A 203 -3.02 0.76 -1.99
CA ASN A 203 -4.04 1.77 -2.31
C ASN A 203 -3.51 3.21 -2.19
N THR A 204 -2.22 3.39 -1.91
CA THR A 204 -1.57 4.70 -1.83
C THR A 204 -0.87 5.06 -3.14
N ILE A 205 -0.56 6.35 -3.36
CA ILE A 205 0.19 6.77 -4.53
C ILE A 205 1.64 6.29 -4.44
N ASN A 206 2.25 6.43 -3.26
CA ASN A 206 3.53 5.79 -2.97
C ASN A 206 3.30 4.30 -2.71
N ALA A 207 2.83 3.60 -3.73
CA ALA A 207 2.32 2.24 -3.62
C ALA A 207 3.39 1.24 -3.14
N ALA A 208 2.95 0.30 -2.30
CA ALA A 208 3.79 -0.79 -1.80
C ALA A 208 2.91 -2.02 -1.57
N TYR A 209 3.11 -3.05 -2.37
CA TYR A 209 2.22 -4.21 -2.41
C TYR A 209 2.65 -5.29 -1.42
N GLY A 210 1.67 -5.82 -0.66
CA GLY A 210 1.87 -6.86 0.34
C GLY A 210 2.61 -6.38 1.60
N LEU A 211 2.92 -7.28 2.52
CA LEU A 211 3.68 -6.96 3.73
C LEU A 211 5.19 -6.90 3.45
N VAL A 212 5.71 -7.81 2.61
CA VAL A 212 7.06 -7.71 2.07
C VAL A 212 6.96 -7.28 0.62
N SER A 213 7.15 -6.00 0.38
CA SER A 213 6.96 -5.40 -0.93
C SER A 213 8.24 -5.39 -1.74
N ASN A 214 8.23 -6.09 -2.86
CA ASN A 214 9.23 -6.00 -3.92
C ASN A 214 8.68 -5.26 -5.16
N GLU A 215 7.43 -4.79 -5.10
CA GLU A 215 6.75 -4.05 -6.14
C GLU A 215 6.34 -2.66 -5.64
N GLY A 216 6.32 -1.66 -6.54
CA GLY A 216 5.95 -0.30 -6.21
C GLY A 216 6.54 0.70 -7.20
N PRO A 217 6.59 2.01 -6.89
CA PRO A 217 7.15 3.03 -7.77
C PRO A 217 8.66 2.81 -7.93
N SER A 218 9.06 2.14 -9.01
CA SER A 218 10.47 1.88 -9.33
C SER A 218 11.18 3.12 -9.85
N TRP A 219 10.46 3.99 -10.56
CA TRP A 219 10.99 5.23 -11.11
C TRP A 219 10.09 6.40 -10.71
N ARG A 220 10.68 7.39 -10.03
CA ARG A 220 10.03 8.66 -9.78
C ARG A 220 10.71 9.71 -10.63
N GLN A 221 9.95 10.49 -11.37
CA GLN A 221 10.45 11.54 -12.24
C GLN A 221 9.51 12.74 -12.22
N ILE A 222 10.08 13.93 -12.22
CA ILE A 222 9.35 15.19 -12.37
C ILE A 222 10.09 16.02 -13.40
N VAL A 223 9.34 16.52 -14.38
CA VAL A 223 9.89 17.35 -15.47
C VAL A 223 9.03 18.60 -15.59
N ASP A 224 9.65 19.76 -15.49
CA ASP A 224 9.02 21.02 -15.86
C ASP A 224 9.05 21.15 -17.39
N MET A 225 7.86 21.23 -18.00
CA MET A 225 7.76 21.36 -19.46
C MET A 225 8.21 22.72 -19.97
N ALA A 226 8.34 23.72 -19.10
CA ALA A 226 8.94 25.02 -19.45
C ALA A 226 10.48 24.95 -19.47
N ASP A 227 11.09 24.07 -18.68
CA ASP A 227 12.52 23.77 -18.66
C ASP A 227 12.79 22.26 -18.51
N PRO A 228 12.63 21.47 -19.58
CA PRO A 228 12.78 20.01 -19.52
C PRO A 228 14.19 19.55 -19.07
N LEU A 229 15.20 20.41 -19.18
CA LEU A 229 16.56 20.06 -18.77
C LEU A 229 16.75 20.10 -17.25
N SER A 230 15.85 20.77 -16.51
CA SER A 230 15.85 20.81 -15.05
C SER A 230 15.19 19.57 -14.40
N GLY A 231 14.82 18.56 -15.20
CA GLY A 231 14.16 17.37 -14.73
C GLY A 231 14.91 16.65 -13.59
N ILE A 232 14.15 16.17 -12.60
CA ILE A 232 14.65 15.40 -11.48
C ILE A 232 14.07 13.98 -11.47
N GLY A 233 14.79 13.03 -10.89
CA GLY A 233 14.33 11.65 -10.79
C GLY A 233 15.10 10.87 -9.76
N VAL A 234 14.58 9.68 -9.45
CA VAL A 234 15.23 8.70 -8.57
C VAL A 234 14.68 7.30 -8.81
N TYR A 235 15.50 6.28 -8.66
CA TYR A 235 15.07 4.87 -8.66
C TYR A 235 15.65 4.14 -7.42
N PRO A 236 15.08 2.97 -7.05
CA PRO A 236 15.27 2.40 -5.72
C PRO A 236 16.63 1.75 -5.46
N GLY A 237 17.42 1.50 -6.46
CA GLY A 237 18.70 0.78 -6.31
C GLY A 237 19.85 1.47 -7.02
N GLY A 238 20.91 0.72 -7.25
CA GLY A 238 21.99 1.12 -8.15
C GLY A 238 21.85 0.50 -9.52
N ILE A 239 22.76 0.83 -10.44
CA ILE A 239 22.80 0.26 -11.81
C ILE A 239 23.64 -1.01 -11.89
N SER A 240 24.17 -1.50 -10.78
CA SER A 240 25.05 -2.67 -10.72
C SER A 240 24.50 -3.73 -9.78
N GLU A 241 24.45 -4.97 -10.24
CA GLU A 241 24.16 -6.15 -9.41
C GLU A 241 25.40 -6.63 -8.59
N ASN A 242 26.55 -5.98 -8.76
CA ASN A 242 27.76 -6.34 -8.02
C ASN A 242 27.83 -5.58 -6.69
N PRO A 243 27.74 -6.25 -5.52
CA PRO A 243 27.77 -5.59 -4.21
C PRO A 243 29.06 -4.83 -3.90
N ILE A 244 30.16 -5.12 -4.62
CA ILE A 244 31.45 -4.41 -4.45
C ILE A 244 31.45 -3.10 -5.28
N SER A 245 30.53 -2.95 -6.22
CA SER A 245 30.43 -1.73 -7.03
C SER A 245 29.90 -0.57 -6.17
N PRO A 246 30.49 0.63 -6.29
CA PRO A 246 29.92 1.82 -5.69
C PRO A 246 28.52 2.19 -6.24
N MET A 247 28.14 1.61 -7.39
CA MET A 247 26.85 1.80 -8.06
C MET A 247 25.86 0.67 -7.71
N TYR A 248 26.07 -0.08 -6.63
CA TYR A 248 25.19 -1.19 -6.24
C TYR A 248 23.90 -0.70 -5.58
N ASN A 249 23.99 0.27 -4.69
CA ASN A 249 22.86 0.80 -3.91
C ASN A 249 22.94 2.32 -3.66
N ASP A 250 23.66 3.03 -4.49
CA ASP A 250 23.99 4.46 -4.31
C ASP A 250 22.76 5.37 -4.32
N THR A 251 21.68 4.99 -5.02
CA THR A 251 20.44 5.76 -5.07
C THR A 251 19.38 5.32 -4.05
N THR A 252 19.59 4.17 -3.37
CA THR A 252 18.60 3.59 -2.44
C THR A 252 18.22 4.55 -1.31
N ALA A 253 19.21 5.22 -0.70
CA ALA A 253 18.94 6.16 0.39
C ALA A 253 18.11 7.36 -0.08
N TYR A 254 18.39 7.90 -1.27
CA TYR A 254 17.60 8.98 -1.88
C TYR A 254 16.15 8.54 -2.09
N TRP A 255 15.97 7.37 -2.69
CA TRP A 255 14.65 6.83 -2.99
C TRP A 255 13.82 6.57 -1.73
N LEU A 256 14.42 5.96 -0.68
CA LEU A 256 13.76 5.69 0.60
C LEU A 256 13.34 6.97 1.33
N ASN A 257 14.17 8.02 1.26
CA ASN A 257 13.93 9.31 1.89
C ASN A 257 13.09 10.27 1.05
N GLY A 258 12.57 9.82 -0.11
CA GLY A 258 11.78 10.67 -1.00
C GLY A 258 12.59 11.81 -1.63
N GLN A 259 13.90 11.65 -1.76
CA GLN A 259 14.79 12.63 -2.36
C GLN A 259 15.01 12.30 -3.84
N TYR A 260 15.33 13.33 -4.61
CA TYR A 260 15.58 13.25 -6.04
C TYR A 260 16.96 13.81 -6.36
N TYR A 261 17.49 13.43 -7.51
CA TYR A 261 18.69 14.02 -8.09
C TYR A 261 18.37 14.59 -9.49
N THR A 262 19.17 15.55 -9.94
CA THR A 262 19.04 16.11 -11.30
C THR A 262 19.37 15.03 -12.32
N LEU A 263 18.49 14.85 -13.32
CA LEU A 263 18.70 13.86 -14.38
C LEU A 263 19.80 14.27 -15.36
N ILE A 264 19.96 15.59 -15.53
CA ILE A 264 21.02 16.17 -16.36
C ILE A 264 21.87 17.03 -15.45
N PRO A 265 23.07 16.58 -15.02
CA PRO A 265 23.97 17.41 -14.23
C PRO A 265 24.34 18.69 -14.99
N PRO A 266 24.32 19.87 -14.32
CA PRO A 266 24.58 21.14 -14.97
C PRO A 266 26.00 21.28 -15.53
N ASP A 267 26.95 20.47 -15.01
CA ASP A 267 28.35 20.47 -15.40
C ASP A 267 28.70 19.41 -16.45
N LEU A 268 27.71 18.66 -16.95
CA LEU A 268 27.98 17.77 -18.06
C LEU A 268 28.37 18.63 -19.28
N PRO A 269 29.61 18.49 -19.76
CA PRO A 269 29.96 19.07 -21.06
C PRO A 269 28.93 18.56 -22.05
N GLN A 270 28.49 19.40 -22.98
CA GLN A 270 27.46 19.12 -23.98
C GLN A 270 27.90 17.98 -24.94
N TYR A 271 28.17 16.82 -24.41
CA TYR A 271 28.29 15.59 -25.18
C TYR A 271 26.89 15.07 -25.42
N PHE A 272 26.21 15.68 -26.38
CA PHE A 272 25.10 15.00 -27.03
C PHE A 272 25.69 13.80 -27.73
N TYR A 273 25.47 12.60 -27.24
CA TYR A 273 25.72 11.40 -28.01
C TYR A 273 24.68 11.38 -29.15
N TYR A 274 25.11 11.81 -30.33
CA TYR A 274 24.34 11.57 -31.52
C TYR A 274 24.34 10.06 -31.75
N LEU A 275 23.20 9.42 -31.58
CA LEU A 275 23.02 8.06 -32.01
C LEU A 275 22.98 8.13 -33.56
N TYR A 276 24.11 7.89 -34.21
CA TYR A 276 24.15 7.71 -35.63
C TYR A 276 23.46 6.38 -35.99
N LEU A 277 22.22 6.46 -36.39
CA LEU A 277 21.60 5.35 -37.10
C LEU A 277 22.24 5.29 -38.47
N PRO A 278 22.89 4.18 -38.88
CA PRO A 278 23.40 4.02 -40.23
C PRO A 278 22.21 4.21 -41.18
N ASN A 279 22.32 5.16 -42.10
CA ASN A 279 21.30 5.57 -43.09
C ASN A 279 20.27 6.63 -42.64
N ALA A 280 20.42 7.31 -41.51
CA ALA A 280 19.64 8.52 -41.25
C ALA A 280 20.25 9.70 -42.02
N THR A 281 19.57 10.21 -43.03
CA THR A 281 19.88 11.53 -43.62
C THR A 281 19.40 12.57 -42.63
N LEU A 282 20.33 13.38 -42.11
CA LEU A 282 19.99 14.54 -41.27
C LEU A 282 19.14 15.49 -42.14
N PRO A 283 18.00 16.01 -41.62
CA PRO A 283 17.32 17.11 -42.26
C PRO A 283 18.26 18.31 -42.31
N GLY A 284 18.43 18.90 -43.49
CA GLY A 284 19.25 20.08 -43.73
C GLY A 284 18.69 21.34 -43.08
#